data_bccea88f960a00d236b61dfc6dfcf162
#
_entry.id   bccea88f960a00d236b61dfc6dfcf162
#
_cell.length_a   1.000
_cell.length_b   1.000
_cell.length_c   1.000
_cell.angle_alpha   90.00
_cell.angle_beta   90.00
_cell.angle_gamma   90.00
#
_symmetry.space_group_name_H-M   'P 1'
#
loop_
_entity.id
_entity.type
_entity.pdbx_description
1 polymer ?
#
loop_
_entity_poly.entity_id
_entity_poly.type
_entity_poly.pdbx_seq_one_letter_code
_entity_poly.pdbx_strand_id
1 'polypeptide(L)'
;MFIYSFRASTLRFFALLILAAGALAALIIFVPAYEAEGYSDTAAKISYDKIETNEDRIAFLAQFGYKVSGEPIESVELTLPDDFDRVFSGYNELQKAQGLDLGKYKGKTVTRYTYEVDGYPGHEGEKIYANLIVRKNRIIAGDICSAEPSGFIHGFERNEDN
;
A
#
# COMPACT_ATOMS: atom_id res chain seq x y z
N MET A 1 -32.54 62.89 15.56
CA MET A 1 -31.07 62.95 15.73
C MET A 1 -30.72 61.95 16.79
N PHE A 2 -30.24 60.74 16.39
CA PHE A 2 -29.90 59.66 17.33
C PHE A 2 -28.46 59.84 17.76
N ILE A 3 -28.21 60.12 19.03
CA ILE A 3 -26.85 60.21 19.60
C ILE A 3 -26.51 58.82 20.17
N TYR A 4 -25.66 58.09 19.46
CA TYR A 4 -25.10 56.86 20.00
C TYR A 4 -23.92 57.20 20.92
N SER A 5 -24.09 57.05 22.23
CA SER A 5 -22.96 57.13 23.17
C SER A 5 -22.31 55.78 23.32
N PHE A 6 -21.18 55.58 22.66
CA PHE A 6 -20.37 54.36 22.87
C PHE A 6 -19.63 54.48 24.21
N ARG A 7 -19.84 53.50 25.10
CA ARG A 7 -19.06 53.39 26.33
C ARG A 7 -17.61 53.02 25.98
N ALA A 8 -16.64 53.64 26.64
CA ALA A 8 -15.21 53.42 26.41
C ALA A 8 -14.78 51.94 26.54
N SER A 9 -15.51 51.16 27.33
CA SER A 9 -15.31 49.69 27.45
C SER A 9 -15.69 48.94 26.17
N THR A 10 -16.72 49.37 25.47
CA THR A 10 -17.16 48.79 24.19
C THR A 10 -16.15 49.07 23.08
N LEU A 11 -15.57 50.25 23.08
CA LEU A 11 -14.51 50.62 22.11
C LEU A 11 -13.24 49.80 22.33
N ARG A 12 -12.84 49.56 23.57
CA ARG A 12 -11.70 48.70 23.93
C ARG A 12 -11.93 47.24 23.53
N PHE A 13 -13.16 46.74 23.71
CA PHE A 13 -13.51 45.39 23.28
C PHE A 13 -13.37 45.20 21.77
N PHE A 14 -13.90 46.15 20.96
CA PHE A 14 -13.77 46.10 19.51
C PHE A 14 -12.33 46.27 19.03
N ALA A 15 -11.53 47.10 19.71
CA ALA A 15 -10.10 47.26 19.40
C ALA A 15 -9.32 45.95 19.64
N LEU A 16 -9.60 45.25 20.76
CA LEU A 16 -9.00 43.93 21.04
C LEU A 16 -9.43 42.86 20.04
N LEU A 17 -10.69 42.90 19.59
CA LEU A 17 -11.22 41.94 18.61
C LEU A 17 -10.58 42.15 17.23
N ILE A 18 -10.38 43.38 16.82
CA ILE A 18 -9.68 43.70 15.56
C ILE A 18 -8.20 43.31 15.64
N LEU A 19 -7.56 43.52 16.78
CA LEU A 19 -6.17 43.14 16.99
C LEU A 19 -5.99 41.64 16.99
N ALA A 20 -6.90 40.86 17.59
CA ALA A 20 -6.92 39.41 17.55
C ALA A 20 -7.15 38.88 16.12
N ALA A 21 -8.10 39.46 15.39
CA ALA A 21 -8.36 39.12 13.99
C ALA A 21 -7.14 39.42 13.09
N GLY A 22 -6.48 40.56 13.31
CA GLY A 22 -5.24 40.93 12.61
C GLY A 22 -4.08 39.97 12.91
N ALA A 23 -3.93 39.54 14.16
CA ALA A 23 -2.93 38.54 14.56
C ALA A 23 -3.19 37.18 13.91
N LEU A 24 -4.47 36.75 13.84
CA LEU A 24 -4.86 35.52 13.17
C LEU A 24 -4.59 35.57 11.66
N ALA A 25 -4.91 36.69 11.01
CA ALA A 25 -4.62 36.91 9.60
C ALA A 25 -3.10 36.95 9.32
N ALA A 26 -2.32 37.57 10.19
CA ALA A 26 -0.87 37.56 10.10
C ALA A 26 -0.30 36.16 10.27
N LEU A 27 -0.87 35.31 11.16
CA LEU A 27 -0.49 33.93 11.35
C LEU A 27 -0.76 33.10 10.08
N ILE A 28 -1.90 33.31 9.42
CA ILE A 28 -2.25 32.63 8.16
C ILE A 28 -1.31 33.05 7.02
N ILE A 29 -0.86 34.31 6.99
CA ILE A 29 0.02 34.84 5.92
C ILE A 29 1.50 34.50 6.19
N PHE A 30 1.93 34.52 7.45
CA PHE A 30 3.33 34.33 7.84
C PHE A 30 3.69 32.88 8.23
N VAL A 31 2.72 32.03 8.58
CA VAL A 31 2.99 30.59 8.62
C VAL A 31 3.12 30.18 7.15
N PRO A 32 4.34 29.85 6.67
CA PRO A 32 4.44 29.25 5.35
C PRO A 32 3.50 28.06 5.40
N ALA A 33 2.61 27.96 4.40
CA ALA A 33 1.83 26.76 4.23
C ALA A 33 2.85 25.62 4.37
N TYR A 34 2.79 24.91 5.50
CA TYR A 34 3.48 23.65 5.62
C TYR A 34 2.78 22.83 4.54
N GLU A 35 3.36 22.87 3.35
CA GLU A 35 3.10 21.83 2.39
C GLU A 35 3.47 20.57 3.16
N ALA A 36 2.45 19.93 3.72
CA ALA A 36 2.54 18.56 4.10
C ALA A 36 2.98 17.88 2.81
N GLU A 37 4.30 17.66 2.68
CA GLU A 37 4.84 16.95 1.56
C GLU A 37 4.04 15.67 1.45
N GLY A 38 3.15 15.67 0.42
CA GLY A 38 2.63 14.46 -0.15
C GLY A 38 1.66 13.64 0.67
N TYR A 39 0.60 14.21 1.27
CA TYR A 39 -0.67 13.54 1.14
C TYR A 39 -1.27 13.97 -0.21
N SER A 40 -0.56 13.64 -1.28
CA SER A 40 -1.20 13.38 -2.55
C SER A 40 -2.12 12.19 -2.31
N ASP A 41 -3.40 12.43 -2.38
CA ASP A 41 -4.46 11.43 -2.51
C ASP A 41 -4.46 10.85 -3.95
N THR A 42 -3.27 10.72 -4.52
CA THR A 42 -2.92 9.76 -5.53
C THR A 42 -2.48 8.54 -4.76
N ALA A 43 -3.43 7.68 -4.37
CA ALA A 43 -3.11 6.28 -4.12
C ALA A 43 -2.19 5.88 -5.28
N ALA A 44 -0.90 5.71 -4.99
CA ALA A 44 0.09 5.42 -6.01
C ALA A 44 -0.43 4.15 -6.69
N LYS A 45 -0.88 4.27 -7.94
CA LYS A 45 -1.51 3.16 -8.65
C LYS A 45 -0.48 2.04 -8.72
N ILE A 46 -0.71 0.99 -7.95
CA ILE A 46 0.16 -0.17 -7.88
C ILE A 46 0.37 -0.68 -9.30
N SER A 47 1.62 -0.73 -9.73
CA SER A 47 1.98 -1.17 -11.07
C SER A 47 2.42 -2.63 -11.03
N TYR A 48 1.72 -3.47 -11.74
CA TYR A 48 2.06 -4.89 -11.92
C TYR A 48 2.94 -5.11 -13.15
N ASP A 49 3.22 -4.09 -13.92
CA ASP A 49 3.98 -4.13 -15.18
C ASP A 49 5.43 -3.66 -14.99
N LYS A 50 6.28 -3.95 -15.96
CA LYS A 50 7.70 -3.59 -15.98
C LYS A 50 8.53 -4.24 -14.87
N ILE A 51 8.25 -5.49 -14.60
CA ILE A 51 8.94 -6.31 -13.60
C ILE A 51 10.01 -7.13 -14.33
N GLU A 52 11.15 -6.55 -14.61
CA GLU A 52 12.21 -7.16 -15.38
C GLU A 52 13.34 -7.70 -14.50
N THR A 53 13.73 -6.91 -13.50
CA THR A 53 14.88 -7.19 -12.64
C THR A 53 14.46 -7.70 -11.26
N ASN A 54 15.45 -8.09 -10.46
CA ASN A 54 15.24 -8.44 -9.06
C ASN A 54 14.78 -7.21 -8.26
N GLU A 55 15.40 -6.06 -8.54
CA GLU A 55 15.09 -4.78 -7.89
C GLU A 55 13.64 -4.37 -8.15
N ASP A 56 13.11 -4.61 -9.36
CA ASP A 56 11.70 -4.32 -9.69
C ASP A 56 10.76 -5.16 -8.85
N ARG A 57 11.08 -6.45 -8.62
CA ARG A 57 10.28 -7.34 -7.77
C ARG A 57 10.30 -6.91 -6.32
N ILE A 58 11.48 -6.55 -5.80
CA ILE A 58 11.63 -6.01 -4.43
C ILE A 58 10.87 -4.69 -4.29
N ALA A 59 11.02 -3.78 -5.26
CA ALA A 59 10.30 -2.50 -5.27
C ALA A 59 8.78 -2.69 -5.35
N PHE A 60 8.30 -3.70 -6.08
CA PHE A 60 6.89 -4.05 -6.11
C PHE A 60 6.39 -4.47 -4.72
N LEU A 61 7.08 -5.36 -4.03
CA LEU A 61 6.71 -5.80 -2.68
C LEU A 61 6.78 -4.66 -1.66
N ALA A 62 7.74 -3.75 -1.83
CA ALA A 62 7.88 -2.57 -0.98
C ALA A 62 6.69 -1.60 -1.07
N GLN A 63 5.95 -1.56 -2.20
CA GLN A 63 4.72 -0.76 -2.34
C GLN A 63 3.62 -1.18 -1.35
N PHE A 64 3.65 -2.43 -0.90
CA PHE A 64 2.74 -2.98 0.11
C PHE A 64 3.35 -2.97 1.52
N GLY A 65 4.53 -2.36 1.68
CA GLY A 65 5.23 -2.24 2.96
C GLY A 65 6.04 -3.48 3.37
N TYR A 66 6.24 -4.46 2.47
CA TYR A 66 7.07 -5.62 2.76
C TYR A 66 8.55 -5.31 2.56
N LYS A 67 9.35 -5.69 3.56
CA LYS A 67 10.80 -5.83 3.43
C LYS A 67 11.10 -7.28 3.17
N VAL A 68 11.93 -7.57 2.19
CA VAL A 68 12.24 -8.93 1.79
C VAL A 68 13.74 -9.13 1.63
N SER A 69 14.19 -10.38 1.63
CA SER A 69 15.58 -10.74 1.29
C SER A 69 16.03 -10.11 -0.03
N GLY A 70 17.30 -9.73 -0.11
CA GLY A 70 17.86 -9.07 -1.31
C GLY A 70 17.84 -9.93 -2.57
N GLU A 71 17.73 -11.25 -2.41
CA GLU A 71 17.59 -12.21 -3.50
C GLU A 71 16.44 -13.16 -3.21
N PRO A 72 15.75 -13.70 -4.25
CA PRO A 72 14.74 -14.72 -4.03
C PRO A 72 15.39 -16.00 -3.49
N ILE A 73 14.77 -16.59 -2.48
CA ILE A 73 15.22 -17.89 -1.93
C ILE A 73 14.89 -19.04 -2.88
N GLU A 74 13.94 -18.83 -3.78
CA GLU A 74 13.58 -19.78 -4.82
C GLU A 74 13.15 -19.04 -6.10
N SER A 75 13.55 -19.59 -7.26
CA SER A 75 13.09 -19.15 -8.58
C SER A 75 12.81 -20.41 -9.41
N VAL A 76 11.55 -20.62 -9.79
CA VAL A 76 11.10 -21.83 -10.50
C VAL A 76 10.26 -21.44 -11.71
N GLU A 77 10.65 -21.96 -12.88
CA GLU A 77 9.81 -21.93 -14.06
C GLU A 77 8.80 -23.09 -13.99
N LEU A 78 7.54 -22.79 -14.21
CA LEU A 78 6.47 -23.77 -14.19
C LEU A 78 5.42 -23.45 -15.26
N THR A 79 4.68 -24.48 -15.66
CA THR A 79 3.53 -24.32 -16.57
C THR A 79 2.24 -24.41 -15.78
N LEU A 80 1.40 -23.40 -15.88
CA LEU A 80 0.07 -23.43 -15.27
C LEU A 80 -0.78 -24.52 -15.92
N PRO A 81 -1.57 -25.29 -15.14
CA PRO A 81 -2.43 -26.32 -15.71
C PRO A 81 -3.48 -25.75 -16.65
N ASP A 82 -3.85 -26.53 -17.67
CA ASP A 82 -4.95 -26.17 -18.60
C ASP A 82 -6.30 -26.20 -17.90
N ASP A 83 -6.48 -27.11 -16.94
CA ASP A 83 -7.66 -27.21 -16.09
C ASP A 83 -7.29 -27.00 -14.62
N PHE A 84 -7.96 -26.04 -13.99
CA PHE A 84 -7.79 -25.76 -12.59
C PHE A 84 -8.60 -26.72 -11.74
N ASP A 85 -7.92 -27.52 -10.93
CA ASP A 85 -8.52 -28.31 -9.87
C ASP A 85 -9.08 -27.40 -8.75
N ARG A 86 -9.55 -28.00 -7.68
CA ARG A 86 -10.10 -27.27 -6.53
C ARG A 86 -9.07 -26.33 -5.88
N VAL A 87 -7.79 -26.77 -5.81
CA VAL A 87 -6.71 -25.98 -5.16
C VAL A 87 -6.36 -24.78 -6.01
N PHE A 88 -6.11 -24.97 -7.31
CA PHE A 88 -5.84 -23.87 -8.23
C PHE A 88 -7.03 -22.92 -8.38
N SER A 89 -8.26 -23.44 -8.35
CA SER A 89 -9.45 -22.60 -8.36
C SER A 89 -9.56 -21.72 -7.12
N GLY A 90 -9.30 -22.29 -5.92
CA GLY A 90 -9.27 -21.55 -4.67
C GLY A 90 -8.17 -20.48 -4.66
N TYR A 91 -6.99 -20.81 -5.13
CA TYR A 91 -5.89 -19.86 -5.28
C TYR A 91 -6.24 -18.73 -6.29
N ASN A 92 -6.93 -19.06 -7.38
CA ASN A 92 -7.35 -18.04 -8.34
C ASN A 92 -8.43 -17.08 -7.78
N GLU A 93 -9.30 -17.56 -6.88
CA GLU A 93 -10.23 -16.64 -6.18
C GLU A 93 -9.49 -15.63 -5.31
N LEU A 94 -8.42 -16.05 -4.62
CA LEU A 94 -7.52 -15.14 -3.92
C LEU A 94 -6.91 -14.11 -4.88
N GLN A 95 -6.50 -14.54 -6.08
CA GLN A 95 -5.95 -13.62 -7.08
C GLN A 95 -7.00 -12.63 -7.60
N LYS A 96 -8.22 -13.09 -7.82
CA LYS A 96 -9.33 -12.21 -8.26
C LYS A 96 -9.67 -11.15 -7.23
N ALA A 97 -9.59 -11.46 -5.94
CA ALA A 97 -9.82 -10.50 -4.87
C ALA A 97 -8.85 -9.30 -4.93
N GLN A 98 -7.65 -9.50 -5.47
CA GLN A 98 -6.67 -8.43 -5.69
C GLN A 98 -6.60 -7.92 -7.16
N GLY A 99 -7.63 -8.21 -7.96
CA GLY A 99 -7.74 -7.72 -9.33
C GLY A 99 -6.92 -8.49 -10.37
N LEU A 100 -6.32 -9.62 -9.98
CA LEU A 100 -5.57 -10.52 -10.85
C LEU A 100 -6.44 -11.72 -11.26
N ASP A 101 -6.05 -12.45 -12.31
CA ASP A 101 -6.80 -13.63 -12.76
C ASP A 101 -5.88 -14.60 -13.49
N LEU A 102 -5.48 -15.67 -12.80
CA LEU A 102 -4.66 -16.74 -13.37
C LEU A 102 -5.38 -17.54 -14.46
N GLY A 103 -6.71 -17.53 -14.45
CA GLY A 103 -7.50 -18.23 -15.45
C GLY A 103 -7.19 -17.78 -16.89
N LYS A 104 -6.72 -16.54 -17.07
CA LYS A 104 -6.27 -15.98 -18.36
C LYS A 104 -4.93 -16.56 -18.84
N TYR A 105 -4.22 -17.29 -17.99
CA TYR A 105 -2.88 -17.78 -18.23
C TYR A 105 -2.76 -19.30 -18.17
N LYS A 106 -3.88 -20.02 -18.22
CA LYS A 106 -3.92 -21.49 -18.30
C LYS A 106 -3.02 -22.00 -19.41
N GLY A 107 -2.27 -23.08 -19.16
CA GLY A 107 -1.32 -23.69 -20.10
C GLY A 107 -0.12 -22.82 -20.43
N LYS A 108 0.11 -21.71 -19.73
CA LYS A 108 1.24 -20.82 -20.00
C LYS A 108 2.39 -21.08 -19.04
N THR A 109 3.60 -20.97 -19.57
CA THR A 109 4.82 -20.98 -18.76
C THR A 109 4.99 -19.64 -18.06
N VAL A 110 5.30 -19.69 -16.76
CA VAL A 110 5.48 -18.56 -15.86
C VAL A 110 6.68 -18.82 -14.96
N THR A 111 7.21 -17.79 -14.32
CA THR A 111 8.25 -17.95 -13.30
C THR A 111 7.68 -17.54 -11.94
N ARG A 112 7.81 -18.41 -10.96
CA ARG A 112 7.54 -18.09 -9.55
C ARG A 112 8.84 -17.69 -8.88
N TYR A 113 8.83 -16.54 -8.21
CA TYR A 113 9.89 -16.08 -7.33
C TYR A 113 9.36 -16.08 -5.90
N THR A 114 10.11 -16.65 -4.97
CA THR A 114 9.78 -16.68 -3.55
C THR A 114 10.84 -15.91 -2.77
N TYR A 115 10.40 -14.95 -1.96
CA TYR A 115 11.25 -14.15 -1.08
C TYR A 115 10.90 -14.43 0.37
N GLU A 116 11.87 -14.39 1.26
CA GLU A 116 11.62 -14.37 2.70
C GLU A 116 11.28 -12.94 3.11
N VAL A 117 10.20 -12.77 3.86
CA VAL A 117 9.72 -11.47 4.35
C VAL A 117 10.35 -11.20 5.71
N ASP A 118 10.99 -10.04 5.86
CA ASP A 118 11.63 -9.61 7.09
C ASP A 118 10.62 -8.89 8.01
N GLY A 119 10.51 -9.37 9.25
CA GLY A 119 9.79 -8.66 10.31
C GLY A 119 8.28 -8.51 10.04
N TYR A 120 7.59 -9.60 9.69
CA TYR A 120 6.14 -9.59 9.53
C TYR A 120 5.45 -9.37 10.89
N PRO A 121 4.64 -8.31 11.07
CA PRO A 121 4.03 -7.97 12.36
C PRO A 121 3.09 -9.07 12.86
N GLY A 122 3.18 -9.38 14.16
CA GLY A 122 2.36 -10.40 14.81
C GLY A 122 2.82 -11.84 14.59
N HIS A 123 3.91 -12.04 13.82
CA HIS A 123 4.47 -13.35 13.51
C HIS A 123 5.99 -13.38 13.73
N GLU A 124 6.43 -12.81 14.86
CA GLU A 124 7.85 -12.74 15.23
C GLU A 124 8.44 -14.15 15.39
N GLY A 125 9.46 -14.43 14.61
CA GLY A 125 10.14 -15.74 14.61
C GLY A 125 9.55 -16.78 13.65
N GLU A 126 8.44 -16.49 13.01
CA GLU A 126 7.91 -17.31 11.93
C GLU A 126 8.56 -16.96 10.59
N LYS A 127 8.67 -17.95 9.71
CA LYS A 127 9.08 -17.72 8.32
C LYS A 127 7.86 -17.34 7.48
N ILE A 128 7.90 -16.15 6.94
CA ILE A 128 6.86 -15.64 6.04
C ILE A 128 7.47 -15.49 4.65
N TYR A 129 6.72 -15.87 3.65
CA TYR A 129 7.15 -15.81 2.26
C TYR A 129 6.24 -14.93 1.43
N ALA A 130 6.87 -14.19 0.52
CA ALA A 130 6.20 -13.46 -0.56
C ALA A 130 6.45 -14.21 -1.87
N ASN A 131 5.39 -14.67 -2.50
CA ASN A 131 5.44 -15.36 -3.80
C ASN A 131 4.98 -14.41 -4.90
N LEU A 132 5.77 -14.30 -5.97
CA LEU A 132 5.43 -13.55 -7.18
C LEU A 132 5.41 -14.49 -8.36
N ILE A 133 4.30 -14.53 -9.09
CA ILE A 133 4.20 -15.25 -10.36
C ILE A 133 4.30 -14.22 -11.49
N VAL A 134 5.40 -14.31 -12.24
CA VAL A 134 5.75 -13.33 -13.27
C VAL A 134 5.66 -13.99 -14.66
N ARG A 135 5.11 -13.26 -15.60
CA ARG A 135 5.09 -13.61 -17.02
C ARG A 135 5.24 -12.37 -17.89
N LYS A 136 6.21 -12.40 -18.83
CA LYS A 136 6.46 -11.30 -19.77
C LYS A 136 6.56 -9.95 -19.04
N ASN A 137 7.43 -9.89 -18.03
CA ASN A 137 7.69 -8.69 -17.23
C ASN A 137 6.46 -8.09 -16.51
N ARG A 138 5.48 -8.97 -16.20
CA ARG A 138 4.28 -8.61 -15.46
C ARG A 138 4.00 -9.59 -14.36
N ILE A 139 3.65 -9.10 -13.18
CA ILE A 139 3.09 -9.91 -12.10
C ILE A 139 1.66 -10.26 -12.48
N ILE A 140 1.37 -11.55 -12.54
CA ILE A 140 0.06 -12.09 -12.91
C ILE A 140 -0.65 -12.76 -11.74
N ALA A 141 0.09 -13.05 -10.67
CA ALA A 141 -0.42 -13.57 -9.40
C ALA A 141 0.64 -13.42 -8.31
N GLY A 142 0.24 -13.56 -7.07
CA GLY A 142 1.12 -13.64 -5.92
C GLY A 142 0.38 -13.65 -4.61
N ASP A 143 1.11 -13.92 -3.55
CA ASP A 143 0.58 -14.08 -2.19
C ASP A 143 1.66 -13.83 -1.15
N ILE A 144 1.23 -13.59 0.07
CA ILE A 144 2.03 -13.64 1.28
C ILE A 144 1.53 -14.81 2.11
N CYS A 145 2.42 -15.68 2.55
CA CYS A 145 2.03 -16.85 3.31
C CYS A 145 3.03 -17.21 4.43
N SER A 146 2.52 -17.79 5.51
CA SER A 146 3.34 -18.42 6.54
C SER A 146 3.87 -19.78 6.06
N ALA A 147 5.07 -20.13 6.50
CA ALA A 147 5.63 -21.48 6.31
C ALA A 147 4.97 -22.55 7.17
N GLU A 148 4.24 -22.15 8.22
CA GLU A 148 3.61 -23.05 9.16
C GLU A 148 2.37 -23.74 8.56
N PRO A 149 2.13 -25.05 8.84
CA PRO A 149 0.99 -25.77 8.29
C PRO A 149 -0.38 -25.19 8.66
N SER A 150 -0.48 -24.54 9.82
CA SER A 150 -1.67 -23.83 10.30
C SER A 150 -1.60 -22.33 10.07
N GLY A 151 -0.65 -21.87 9.27
CA GLY A 151 -0.43 -20.46 8.99
C GLY A 151 -1.49 -19.86 8.08
N PHE A 152 -1.19 -18.67 7.60
CA PHE A 152 -2.10 -17.91 6.74
C PHE A 152 -1.59 -17.86 5.29
N ILE A 153 -2.51 -17.48 4.39
CA ILE A 153 -2.23 -17.02 3.02
C ILE A 153 -3.19 -15.89 2.69
N HIS A 154 -2.67 -14.80 2.15
CA HIS A 154 -3.46 -13.67 1.68
C HIS A 154 -2.81 -13.01 0.45
N GLY A 155 -3.49 -12.07 -0.18
CA GLY A 155 -2.96 -11.26 -1.29
C GLY A 155 -1.85 -10.30 -0.84
N PHE A 156 -1.45 -9.39 -1.72
CA PHE A 156 -0.39 -8.43 -1.38
C PHE A 156 -0.80 -7.41 -0.33
N GLU A 157 -2.07 -7.01 -0.30
CA GLU A 157 -2.57 -6.11 0.73
C GLU A 157 -2.66 -6.84 2.07
N ARG A 158 -2.18 -6.18 3.11
CA ARG A 158 -2.30 -6.69 4.48
C ARG A 158 -3.69 -6.37 5.00
N ASN A 159 -4.45 -7.39 5.40
CA ASN A 159 -5.67 -7.17 6.16
C ASN A 159 -5.28 -6.79 7.59
N GLU A 160 -5.67 -5.59 8.04
CA GLU A 160 -5.40 -5.10 9.39
C GLU A 160 -6.18 -5.85 10.48
N ASP A 161 -7.05 -6.80 10.10
CA ASP A 161 -7.96 -7.53 10.98
C ASP A 161 -7.49 -8.95 11.38
N ASN A 162 -6.21 -9.29 11.14
CA ASN A 162 -5.62 -10.58 11.58
C ASN A 162 -4.43 -10.37 12.47
#